data_da57a4e577fc536b090d6899cf05dd83
#
_entry.id   da57a4e577fc536b090d6899cf05dd83
#
_cell.length_a   1.000
_cell.length_b   1.000
_cell.length_c   1.000
_cell.angle_alpha   90.00
_cell.angle_beta   90.00
_cell.angle_gamma   90.00
#
_symmetry.space_group_name_H-M   'P 1'
#
loop_
_entity.id
_entity.type
_entity.pdbx_description
1 polymer ?
#
loop_
_entity_poly.entity_id
_entity_poly.type
_entity_poly.pdbx_seq_one_letter_code
_entity_poly.pdbx_strand_id
1 'polypeptide(L)'
;MDAYGRLGLPSLFLAPSLGGLVASYIWRTLKPTIGITCLNTLWMTLLALLGGAFVFHEGVICLAIVSPLFFISVLAGALFGRILFKTYPTRLRLSLLPLLLLGVLSEPLTRDAGESVITDEILIHAPAAKVWSQLTSFPEIPAPPRFWLFRFGLPYPVATASAGDFVNAERQCIFSHGAIFKERVVELVPLAKLTFEIVESPQDPELVGHLTPHRGQFVLHDNSDGTTTLIGSTWYTLHVRPLWYFNFWTQHIFRSVHLRVMEDIRRRAEISEPH
;
A
#
# COMPACT_ATOMS: atom_id res chain seq x y z
N MET A 1 18.85 4.68 10.52
CA MET A 1 19.28 4.58 9.10
C MET A 1 18.76 3.26 8.59
N ASP A 2 17.52 3.28 8.10
CA ASP A 2 16.79 2.07 7.78
C ASP A 2 17.15 1.64 6.36
N ALA A 3 17.97 0.59 6.29
CA ALA A 3 18.44 -0.01 5.04
C ALA A 3 17.39 -0.97 4.42
N TYR A 4 16.09 -0.72 4.67
CA TYR A 4 15.05 -1.49 4.01
C TYR A 4 14.82 -0.95 2.61
N GLY A 5 15.09 -1.81 1.64
CA GLY A 5 15.25 -1.50 0.24
C GLY A 5 14.05 -0.79 -0.37
N ARG A 6 14.29 0.43 -0.80
CA ARG A 6 13.35 1.15 -1.68
C ARG A 6 13.26 0.36 -2.99
N LEU A 7 12.09 -0.19 -3.30
CA LEU A 7 11.84 -0.83 -4.59
C LEU A 7 11.83 0.22 -5.69
N GLY A 8 12.97 0.39 -6.34
CA GLY A 8 13.14 1.27 -7.47
C GLY A 8 12.78 0.62 -8.81
N LEU A 9 12.78 1.41 -9.87
CA LEU A 9 12.53 0.91 -11.23
C LEU A 9 13.53 -0.17 -11.66
N PRO A 10 14.86 -0.05 -11.38
CA PRO A 10 15.81 -1.09 -11.73
C PRO A 10 15.54 -2.44 -11.06
N SER A 11 15.25 -2.46 -9.77
CA SER A 11 14.93 -3.72 -9.05
C SER A 11 13.64 -4.35 -9.58
N LEU A 12 12.63 -3.54 -9.90
CA LEU A 12 11.34 -4.07 -10.34
C LEU A 12 11.33 -4.51 -11.82
N PHE A 13 12.08 -3.85 -12.69
CA PHE A 13 12.05 -4.12 -14.13
C PHE A 13 13.34 -4.74 -14.66
N LEU A 14 14.50 -4.19 -14.32
CA LEU A 14 15.76 -4.60 -14.90
C LEU A 14 16.22 -5.98 -14.36
N ALA A 15 16.21 -6.18 -13.06
CA ALA A 15 16.61 -7.43 -12.46
C ALA A 15 15.74 -8.62 -12.88
N PRO A 16 14.38 -8.53 -12.86
CA PRO A 16 13.53 -9.62 -13.36
C PRO A 16 13.69 -9.86 -14.86
N SER A 17 13.84 -8.78 -15.66
CA SER A 17 14.06 -8.93 -17.11
C SER A 17 15.37 -9.69 -17.41
N LEU A 18 16.42 -9.43 -16.65
CA LEU A 18 17.67 -10.18 -16.79
C LEU A 18 17.54 -11.63 -16.32
N GLY A 19 16.77 -11.88 -15.27
CA GLY A 19 16.40 -13.24 -14.88
C GLY A 19 15.72 -14.00 -16.02
N GLY A 20 14.76 -13.36 -16.69
CA GLY A 20 14.11 -13.89 -17.88
C GLY A 20 15.07 -14.14 -19.05
N LEU A 21 15.98 -13.20 -19.29
CA LEU A 21 17.01 -13.31 -20.34
C LEU A 21 17.94 -14.53 -20.07
N VAL A 22 18.44 -14.67 -18.83
CA VAL A 22 19.27 -15.79 -18.41
C VAL A 22 18.54 -17.12 -18.56
N ALA A 23 17.28 -17.17 -18.12
CA ALA A 23 16.44 -18.35 -18.29
C ALA A 23 16.29 -18.75 -19.75
N SER A 24 16.03 -17.76 -20.65
CA SER A 24 15.97 -18.01 -22.07
C SER A 24 17.27 -18.55 -22.66
N TYR A 25 18.43 -18.09 -22.16
CA TYR A 25 19.71 -18.65 -22.52
C TYR A 25 19.85 -20.11 -22.12
N ILE A 26 19.43 -20.49 -20.90
CA ILE A 26 19.44 -21.87 -20.42
C ILE A 26 18.55 -22.76 -21.29
N TRP A 27 17.35 -22.27 -21.63
CA TRP A 27 16.37 -23.03 -22.40
C TRP A 27 16.62 -23.03 -23.92
N ARG A 28 17.61 -22.31 -24.43
CA ARG A 28 17.85 -22.15 -25.87
C ARG A 28 18.01 -23.47 -26.64
N THR A 29 18.56 -24.50 -25.99
CA THR A 29 18.70 -25.81 -26.59
C THR A 29 17.42 -26.59 -26.73
N LEU A 30 16.45 -26.34 -25.84
CA LEU A 30 15.12 -26.98 -25.83
C LEU A 30 14.17 -26.37 -26.84
N LYS A 31 14.51 -25.19 -27.38
CA LYS A 31 13.68 -24.43 -28.34
C LYS A 31 12.18 -24.37 -27.96
N PRO A 32 11.84 -23.94 -26.74
CA PRO A 32 10.45 -23.95 -26.28
C PRO A 32 9.56 -23.11 -27.18
N THR A 33 8.30 -23.51 -27.33
CA THR A 33 7.28 -22.65 -27.98
C THR A 33 7.03 -21.40 -27.17
N ILE A 34 6.35 -20.38 -27.73
CA ILE A 34 6.00 -19.16 -26.99
C ILE A 34 5.15 -19.52 -25.75
N GLY A 35 4.16 -20.41 -25.92
CA GLY A 35 3.29 -20.83 -24.82
C GLY A 35 4.10 -21.50 -23.67
N ILE A 36 5.05 -22.38 -24.01
CA ILE A 36 5.93 -23.00 -23.00
C ILE A 36 6.83 -21.94 -22.34
N THR A 37 7.31 -20.96 -23.09
CA THR A 37 8.11 -19.86 -22.53
C THR A 37 7.26 -19.05 -21.52
N CYS A 38 6.02 -18.69 -21.87
CA CYS A 38 5.11 -17.99 -20.95
C CYS A 38 4.81 -18.82 -19.69
N LEU A 39 4.58 -20.12 -19.83
CA LEU A 39 4.33 -21.00 -18.69
C LEU A 39 5.55 -21.11 -17.76
N ASN A 40 6.74 -21.29 -18.34
CA ASN A 40 7.98 -21.36 -17.56
C ASN A 40 8.28 -20.04 -16.85
N THR A 41 8.06 -18.89 -17.49
CA THR A 41 8.24 -17.58 -16.84
C THR A 41 7.22 -17.35 -15.74
N LEU A 42 5.99 -17.85 -15.89
CA LEU A 42 4.98 -17.81 -14.81
C LEU A 42 5.47 -18.61 -13.59
N TRP A 43 5.94 -19.83 -13.80
CA TRP A 43 6.50 -20.64 -12.70
C TRP A 43 7.71 -19.98 -12.05
N MET A 44 8.62 -19.39 -12.83
CA MET A 44 9.75 -18.63 -12.27
C MET A 44 9.31 -17.46 -11.44
N THR A 45 8.30 -16.71 -11.91
CA THR A 45 7.73 -15.59 -11.16
C THR A 45 7.13 -16.06 -9.86
N LEU A 46 6.32 -17.12 -9.87
CA LEU A 46 5.72 -17.67 -8.65
C LEU A 46 6.79 -18.14 -7.64
N LEU A 47 7.82 -18.84 -8.11
CA LEU A 47 8.91 -19.27 -7.24
C LEU A 47 9.71 -18.09 -6.66
N ALA A 48 9.96 -17.05 -7.45
CA ALA A 48 10.63 -15.84 -6.99
C ALA A 48 9.81 -15.07 -5.94
N LEU A 49 8.48 -14.94 -6.15
CA LEU A 49 7.58 -14.33 -5.18
C LEU A 49 7.47 -15.13 -3.88
N LEU A 50 7.40 -16.47 -3.98
CA LEU A 50 7.46 -17.33 -2.81
C LEU A 50 8.79 -17.17 -2.06
N GLY A 51 9.91 -17.09 -2.78
CA GLY A 51 11.21 -16.78 -2.19
C GLY A 51 11.21 -15.41 -1.48
N GLY A 52 10.57 -14.40 -2.08
CA GLY A 52 10.39 -13.08 -1.47
C GLY A 52 9.62 -13.16 -0.15
N ALA A 53 8.50 -13.88 -0.13
CA ALA A 53 7.71 -14.05 1.07
C ALA A 53 8.47 -14.74 2.21
N PHE A 54 9.20 -15.83 1.91
CA PHE A 54 9.86 -16.63 2.93
C PHE A 54 11.24 -16.09 3.36
N VAL A 55 12.01 -15.51 2.44
CA VAL A 55 13.37 -15.06 2.71
C VAL A 55 13.42 -13.61 3.19
N PHE A 56 12.63 -12.74 2.57
CA PHE A 56 12.61 -11.31 2.91
C PHE A 56 11.46 -10.93 3.83
N HIS A 57 10.57 -11.87 4.17
CA HIS A 57 9.38 -11.62 5.00
C HIS A 57 8.49 -10.50 4.44
N GLU A 58 8.42 -10.40 3.10
CA GLU A 58 7.57 -9.43 2.42
C GLU A 58 6.09 -9.78 2.59
N GLY A 59 5.24 -8.75 2.65
CA GLY A 59 3.81 -8.90 2.76
C GLY A 59 3.21 -9.61 1.53
N VAL A 60 2.31 -10.56 1.78
CA VAL A 60 1.69 -11.37 0.70
C VAL A 60 0.89 -10.48 -0.26
N ILE A 61 0.23 -9.45 0.25
CA ILE A 61 -0.57 -8.52 -0.56
C ILE A 61 0.33 -7.61 -1.38
N CYS A 62 1.44 -7.11 -0.79
CA CYS A 62 2.45 -6.37 -1.54
C CYS A 62 3.02 -7.21 -2.69
N LEU A 63 3.34 -8.48 -2.44
CA LEU A 63 3.79 -9.42 -3.47
C LEU A 63 2.72 -9.67 -4.54
N ALA A 64 1.45 -9.79 -4.16
CA ALA A 64 0.34 -9.94 -5.10
C ALA A 64 0.18 -8.69 -5.98
N ILE A 65 0.28 -7.51 -5.39
CA ILE A 65 0.21 -6.23 -6.12
C ILE A 65 1.40 -6.10 -7.09
N VAL A 66 2.61 -6.47 -6.69
CA VAL A 66 3.79 -6.34 -7.55
C VAL A 66 3.86 -7.42 -8.64
N SER A 67 3.20 -8.57 -8.43
CA SER A 67 3.32 -9.76 -9.28
C SER A 67 3.06 -9.53 -10.78
N PRO A 68 2.07 -8.70 -11.22
CA PRO A 68 1.85 -8.47 -12.65
C PRO A 68 3.03 -7.75 -13.32
N LEU A 69 3.59 -6.73 -12.63
CA LEU A 69 4.73 -5.98 -13.16
C LEU A 69 5.98 -6.86 -13.21
N PHE A 70 6.20 -7.65 -12.17
CA PHE A 70 7.30 -8.58 -12.09
C PHE A 70 7.22 -9.64 -13.20
N PHE A 71 6.04 -10.26 -13.38
CA PHE A 71 5.80 -11.25 -14.44
C PHE A 71 6.04 -10.67 -15.84
N ILE A 72 5.50 -9.47 -16.13
CA ILE A 72 5.70 -8.79 -17.41
C ILE A 72 7.19 -8.55 -17.66
N SER A 73 7.95 -8.18 -16.64
CA SER A 73 9.38 -7.93 -16.73
C SER A 73 10.17 -9.20 -17.02
N VAL A 74 9.90 -10.29 -16.29
CA VAL A 74 10.52 -11.61 -16.55
C VAL A 74 10.19 -12.11 -17.96
N LEU A 75 8.91 -12.00 -18.37
CA LEU A 75 8.46 -12.42 -19.68
C LEU A 75 9.11 -11.62 -20.82
N ALA A 76 9.20 -10.29 -20.65
CA ALA A 76 9.87 -9.42 -21.63
C ALA A 76 11.33 -9.81 -21.81
N GLY A 77 12.05 -10.05 -20.71
CA GLY A 77 13.43 -10.53 -20.74
C GLY A 77 13.57 -11.89 -21.42
N ALA A 78 12.67 -12.84 -21.13
CA ALA A 78 12.67 -14.16 -21.73
C ALA A 78 12.36 -14.14 -23.24
N LEU A 79 11.39 -13.33 -23.65
CA LEU A 79 11.05 -13.19 -25.07
C LEU A 79 12.16 -12.48 -25.85
N PHE A 80 12.74 -11.44 -25.30
CA PHE A 80 13.92 -10.77 -25.88
C PHE A 80 15.10 -11.73 -26.00
N GLY A 81 15.40 -12.49 -24.94
CA GLY A 81 16.44 -13.53 -24.98
C GLY A 81 16.19 -14.59 -26.04
N ARG A 82 14.94 -15.03 -26.21
CA ARG A 82 14.57 -15.97 -27.24
C ARG A 82 14.91 -15.45 -28.66
N ILE A 83 14.66 -14.17 -28.96
CA ILE A 83 15.01 -13.55 -30.23
C ILE A 83 16.54 -13.47 -30.37
N LEU A 84 17.20 -12.96 -29.33
CA LEU A 84 18.66 -12.77 -29.31
C LEU A 84 19.43 -14.07 -29.54
N PHE A 85 19.07 -15.15 -28.82
CA PHE A 85 19.77 -16.42 -28.88
C PHE A 85 19.38 -17.29 -30.10
N LYS A 86 18.29 -16.97 -30.78
CA LYS A 86 17.98 -17.54 -32.10
C LYS A 86 19.00 -17.05 -33.13
N THR A 87 19.40 -15.78 -33.05
CA THR A 87 20.34 -15.16 -34.00
C THR A 87 21.81 -15.39 -33.59
N TYR A 88 22.10 -15.41 -32.29
CA TYR A 88 23.46 -15.54 -31.73
C TYR A 88 23.51 -16.64 -30.67
N PRO A 89 23.53 -17.94 -31.06
CA PRO A 89 23.29 -19.03 -30.11
C PRO A 89 24.41 -19.25 -29.07
N THR A 90 25.62 -18.69 -29.26
CA THR A 90 26.81 -19.03 -28.45
C THR A 90 27.33 -17.93 -27.52
N ARG A 91 26.77 -16.73 -27.51
CA ARG A 91 27.33 -15.60 -26.77
C ARG A 91 26.31 -14.95 -25.85
N LEU A 92 26.33 -15.32 -24.57
CA LEU A 92 25.83 -14.47 -23.52
C LEU A 92 26.88 -13.36 -23.29
N ARG A 93 26.61 -12.13 -23.75
CA ARG A 93 27.53 -11.02 -23.46
C ARG A 93 27.38 -10.65 -21.99
N LEU A 94 28.38 -11.00 -21.17
CA LEU A 94 28.48 -10.58 -19.77
C LEU A 94 28.45 -9.01 -19.61
N SER A 95 28.56 -8.27 -20.70
CA SER A 95 28.47 -6.79 -20.72
C SER A 95 27.15 -6.22 -20.20
N LEU A 96 26.11 -7.04 -20.00
CA LEU A 96 24.84 -6.61 -19.37
C LEU A 96 24.93 -6.56 -17.84
N LEU A 97 25.87 -7.30 -17.24
CA LEU A 97 26.06 -7.35 -15.78
C LEU A 97 26.47 -5.97 -15.18
N PRO A 98 27.41 -5.22 -15.76
CA PRO A 98 27.71 -3.85 -15.29
C PRO A 98 26.55 -2.89 -15.39
N LEU A 99 25.71 -3.00 -16.42
CA LEU A 99 24.51 -2.18 -16.58
C LEU A 99 23.46 -2.46 -15.49
N LEU A 100 23.30 -3.75 -15.14
CA LEU A 100 22.45 -4.14 -14.02
C LEU A 100 22.99 -3.59 -12.71
N LEU A 101 24.30 -3.78 -12.46
CA LEU A 101 24.93 -3.31 -11.25
C LEU A 101 24.83 -1.78 -11.13
N LEU A 102 25.05 -1.04 -12.20
CA LEU A 102 24.84 0.40 -12.26
C LEU A 102 23.37 0.78 -12.00
N GLY A 103 22.43 0.05 -12.57
CA GLY A 103 21.00 0.25 -12.32
C GLY A 103 20.63 0.09 -10.85
N VAL A 104 21.03 -1.02 -10.23
CA VAL A 104 20.76 -1.31 -8.82
C VAL A 104 21.48 -0.31 -7.90
N LEU A 105 22.74 0.02 -8.18
CA LEU A 105 23.50 1.01 -7.41
C LEU A 105 22.95 2.45 -7.55
N SER A 106 22.18 2.74 -8.60
CA SER A 106 21.55 4.06 -8.78
C SER A 106 20.23 4.22 -7.98
N GLU A 107 19.65 3.16 -7.45
CA GLU A 107 18.38 3.22 -6.69
C GLU A 107 18.42 4.15 -5.48
N PRO A 108 19.47 4.16 -4.64
CA PRO A 108 19.56 5.06 -3.50
C PRO A 108 19.59 6.54 -3.88
N LEU A 109 19.92 6.86 -5.14
CA LEU A 109 19.98 8.23 -5.67
C LEU A 109 18.62 8.75 -6.15
N THR A 110 17.58 7.89 -6.21
CA THR A 110 16.23 8.32 -6.57
C THR A 110 15.60 9.06 -5.40
N ARG A 111 15.17 10.32 -5.62
CA ARG A 111 14.44 11.09 -4.62
C ARG A 111 13.13 10.41 -4.28
N ASP A 112 12.73 10.50 -3.00
CA ASP A 112 11.40 10.07 -2.56
C ASP A 112 10.31 10.80 -3.37
N ALA A 113 9.17 10.13 -3.52
CA ALA A 113 7.96 10.82 -3.94
C ALA A 113 7.65 11.88 -2.89
N GLY A 114 7.24 13.05 -3.32
CA GLY A 114 6.71 14.05 -2.40
C GLY A 114 5.52 13.51 -1.62
N GLU A 115 5.12 14.23 -0.58
CA GLU A 115 3.93 13.91 0.18
C GLU A 115 2.70 13.90 -0.75
N SER A 116 1.91 12.86 -0.65
CA SER A 116 0.62 12.68 -1.34
C SER A 116 -0.51 12.77 -0.33
N VAL A 117 -1.69 13.16 -0.78
CA VAL A 117 -2.89 13.19 0.05
C VAL A 117 -4.03 12.44 -0.62
N ILE A 118 -4.79 11.71 0.16
CA ILE A 118 -6.08 11.18 -0.24
C ILE A 118 -7.17 11.76 0.65
N THR A 119 -8.30 12.10 0.04
CA THR A 119 -9.45 12.68 0.72
C THR A 119 -10.71 11.96 0.24
N ASP A 120 -11.54 11.57 1.19
CA ASP A 120 -12.85 10.98 0.97
C ASP A 120 -13.88 11.72 1.80
N GLU A 121 -15.13 11.74 1.34
CA GLU A 121 -16.24 12.42 2.03
C GLU A 121 -17.49 11.55 2.08
N ILE A 122 -18.26 11.69 3.13
CA ILE A 122 -19.58 11.09 3.27
C ILE A 122 -20.58 12.08 3.88
N LEU A 123 -21.84 11.97 3.48
CA LEU A 123 -22.95 12.67 4.11
C LEU A 123 -23.51 11.84 5.27
N ILE A 124 -23.73 12.48 6.41
CA ILE A 124 -24.29 11.89 7.63
C ILE A 124 -25.57 12.64 8.01
N HIS A 125 -26.67 11.92 8.17
CA HIS A 125 -27.97 12.48 8.55
C HIS A 125 -28.07 12.66 10.07
N ALA A 126 -27.14 13.42 10.61
CA ALA A 126 -27.08 13.77 12.03
C ALA A 126 -26.37 15.13 12.21
N PRO A 127 -26.69 15.88 13.27
CA PRO A 127 -26.03 17.15 13.57
C PRO A 127 -24.58 16.95 13.95
N ALA A 128 -23.73 17.97 13.67
CA ALA A 128 -22.28 17.92 13.86
C ALA A 128 -21.86 17.49 15.29
N ALA A 129 -22.62 17.83 16.31
CA ALA A 129 -22.33 17.42 17.70
C ALA A 129 -22.39 15.91 17.89
N LYS A 130 -23.34 15.20 17.27
CA LYS A 130 -23.42 13.74 17.33
C LYS A 130 -22.28 13.07 16.56
N VAL A 131 -21.93 13.61 15.40
CA VAL A 131 -20.80 13.11 14.60
C VAL A 131 -19.49 13.32 15.35
N TRP A 132 -19.30 14.50 15.94
CA TRP A 132 -18.09 14.86 16.69
C TRP A 132 -17.82 13.91 17.85
N SER A 133 -18.83 13.51 18.61
CA SER A 133 -18.68 12.60 19.73
C SER A 133 -18.17 11.20 19.34
N GLN A 134 -18.14 10.86 18.05
CA GLN A 134 -17.68 9.58 17.53
C GLN A 134 -16.27 9.67 16.87
N LEU A 135 -15.65 10.86 16.81
CA LEU A 135 -14.39 11.04 16.07
C LEU A 135 -13.13 10.76 16.89
N THR A 136 -13.12 11.17 18.15
CA THR A 136 -11.92 11.13 18.98
C THR A 136 -11.58 9.71 19.43
N SER A 137 -12.60 8.95 19.79
CA SER A 137 -12.47 7.52 20.09
C SER A 137 -13.72 6.77 19.67
N PHE A 138 -13.54 5.55 19.20
CA PHE A 138 -14.66 4.67 18.89
C PHE A 138 -14.34 3.23 19.30
N PRO A 139 -15.34 2.52 19.85
CA PRO A 139 -15.19 1.10 20.19
C PRO A 139 -15.07 0.26 18.92
N GLU A 140 -14.92 -1.04 19.09
CA GLU A 140 -14.77 -1.97 17.99
C GLU A 140 -15.85 -1.81 16.90
N ILE A 141 -15.42 -1.75 15.65
CA ILE A 141 -16.28 -1.70 14.47
C ILE A 141 -16.84 -3.09 14.21
N PRO A 142 -18.13 -3.37 14.48
CA PRO A 142 -18.69 -4.72 14.42
C PRO A 142 -18.92 -5.20 12.97
N ALA A 143 -18.98 -4.28 12.00
CA ALA A 143 -19.22 -4.63 10.61
C ALA A 143 -18.05 -5.42 10.02
N PRO A 144 -18.29 -6.52 9.27
CA PRO A 144 -17.22 -7.23 8.60
C PRO A 144 -16.57 -6.34 7.52
N PRO A 145 -15.28 -6.55 7.22
CA PRO A 145 -14.60 -5.76 6.20
C PRO A 145 -15.17 -6.05 4.80
N ARG A 146 -15.56 -4.99 4.06
CA ARG A 146 -16.13 -5.11 2.72
C ARG A 146 -15.07 -5.22 1.63
N PHE A 147 -13.94 -4.55 1.81
CA PHE A 147 -12.87 -4.55 0.82
C PHE A 147 -12.20 -5.93 0.76
N TRP A 148 -12.07 -6.46 -0.45
CA TRP A 148 -11.63 -7.83 -0.65
C TRP A 148 -10.20 -8.11 -0.15
N LEU A 149 -9.26 -7.15 -0.23
CA LEU A 149 -7.90 -7.31 0.29
C LEU A 149 -7.87 -7.50 1.82
N PHE A 150 -8.79 -6.90 2.56
CA PHE A 150 -8.92 -7.13 4.00
C PHE A 150 -9.25 -8.59 4.35
N ARG A 151 -9.95 -9.29 3.44
CA ARG A 151 -10.26 -10.72 3.60
C ARG A 151 -9.04 -11.62 3.30
N PHE A 152 -8.06 -11.10 2.57
CA PHE A 152 -6.81 -11.80 2.26
C PHE A 152 -5.65 -11.46 3.19
N GLY A 153 -5.91 -10.70 4.27
CA GLY A 153 -4.93 -10.47 5.33
C GLY A 153 -4.38 -9.04 5.41
N LEU A 154 -4.80 -8.12 4.51
CA LEU A 154 -4.43 -6.71 4.68
C LEU A 154 -5.03 -6.18 5.99
N PRO A 155 -4.23 -5.59 6.89
CA PRO A 155 -4.75 -4.99 8.11
C PRO A 155 -5.81 -3.91 7.84
N TYR A 156 -6.85 -3.88 8.66
CA TYR A 156 -7.93 -2.89 8.56
C TYR A 156 -8.28 -2.33 9.94
N PRO A 157 -8.77 -1.08 10.04
CA PRO A 157 -9.10 -0.46 11.32
C PRO A 157 -10.23 -1.19 12.02
N VAL A 158 -10.03 -1.42 13.31
CA VAL A 158 -10.97 -2.14 14.19
C VAL A 158 -11.53 -1.21 15.27
N ALA A 159 -10.67 -0.42 15.91
CA ALA A 159 -11.05 0.49 16.98
C ALA A 159 -10.08 1.65 17.09
N THR A 160 -10.49 2.69 17.79
CA THR A 160 -9.59 3.80 18.15
C THR A 160 -9.78 4.16 19.61
N ALA A 161 -8.69 4.23 20.36
CA ALA A 161 -8.65 4.71 21.73
C ALA A 161 -7.92 6.06 21.79
N SER A 162 -8.44 6.99 22.57
CA SER A 162 -7.82 8.30 22.82
C SER A 162 -7.69 8.56 24.31
N ALA A 163 -6.62 9.23 24.72
CA ALA A 163 -6.44 9.68 26.10
C ALA A 163 -7.37 10.84 26.46
N GLY A 164 -7.99 11.49 25.48
CA GLY A 164 -8.95 12.57 25.68
C GLY A 164 -9.07 13.50 24.48
N ASP A 165 -9.94 14.50 24.64
CA ASP A 165 -10.29 15.47 23.60
C ASP A 165 -9.53 16.78 23.80
N PHE A 166 -8.18 16.72 23.70
CA PHE A 166 -7.31 17.87 23.82
C PHE A 166 -6.09 17.76 22.90
N VAL A 167 -5.50 18.88 22.57
CA VAL A 167 -4.26 18.92 21.78
C VAL A 167 -3.13 18.26 22.55
N ASN A 168 -2.32 17.45 21.87
CA ASN A 168 -1.29 16.53 22.38
C ASN A 168 -1.83 15.25 23.05
N ALA A 169 -3.14 14.99 23.03
CA ALA A 169 -3.66 13.70 23.46
C ALA A 169 -3.07 12.57 22.62
N GLU A 170 -2.63 11.51 23.30
CA GLU A 170 -2.20 10.28 22.64
C GLU A 170 -3.44 9.52 22.15
N ARG A 171 -3.34 8.98 20.94
CA ARG A 171 -4.38 8.22 20.28
C ARG A 171 -3.79 6.95 19.68
N GLN A 172 -4.52 5.87 19.72
CA GLN A 172 -4.12 4.59 19.15
C GLN A 172 -5.19 4.14 18.18
N CYS A 173 -4.83 4.05 16.91
CA CYS A 173 -5.68 3.40 15.91
C CYS A 173 -5.30 1.93 15.84
N ILE A 174 -6.23 1.07 16.26
CA ILE A 174 -6.05 -0.38 16.37
C ILE A 174 -6.55 -1.00 15.09
N PHE A 175 -5.69 -1.75 14.45
CA PHE A 175 -5.99 -2.53 13.25
C PHE A 175 -6.14 -4.01 13.58
N SER A 176 -6.73 -4.78 12.68
CA SER A 176 -6.77 -6.23 12.76
C SER A 176 -5.35 -6.81 12.91
N HIS A 177 -5.26 -8.04 13.42
CA HIS A 177 -3.98 -8.73 13.68
C HIS A 177 -3.07 -8.02 14.70
N GLY A 178 -3.62 -7.08 15.50
CA GLY A 178 -2.86 -6.40 16.55
C GLY A 178 -1.92 -5.28 16.08
N ALA A 179 -2.00 -4.86 14.83
CA ALA A 179 -1.24 -3.72 14.34
C ALA A 179 -1.80 -2.42 14.94
N ILE A 180 -0.94 -1.56 15.49
CA ILE A 180 -1.33 -0.31 16.18
C ILE A 180 -0.54 0.85 15.58
N PHE A 181 -1.27 1.85 15.10
CA PHE A 181 -0.71 3.16 14.79
C PHE A 181 -0.82 4.02 16.04
N LYS A 182 0.32 4.54 16.51
CA LYS A 182 0.32 5.54 17.60
C LYS A 182 0.23 6.91 16.96
N GLU A 183 -0.73 7.67 17.42
CA GLU A 183 -1.08 8.97 16.89
C GLU A 183 -1.05 10.00 18.00
N ARG A 184 -0.89 11.27 17.63
CA ARG A 184 -0.98 12.41 18.54
C ARG A 184 -1.86 13.49 17.94
N VAL A 185 -2.82 13.96 18.69
CA VAL A 185 -3.68 15.08 18.27
C VAL A 185 -2.85 16.36 18.20
N VAL A 186 -2.77 16.97 17.02
CA VAL A 186 -2.00 18.22 16.79
C VAL A 186 -2.90 19.43 16.60
N GLU A 187 -4.15 19.21 16.20
CA GLU A 187 -5.13 20.27 16.08
C GLU A 187 -6.51 19.74 16.44
N LEU A 188 -7.22 20.50 17.27
CA LEU A 188 -8.58 20.18 17.69
C LEU A 188 -9.40 21.47 17.71
N VAL A 189 -10.34 21.56 16.77
CA VAL A 189 -11.37 22.61 16.74
C VAL A 189 -12.72 21.92 16.97
N PRO A 190 -13.33 22.07 18.14
CA PRO A 190 -14.56 21.38 18.49
C PRO A 190 -15.65 21.55 17.42
N LEU A 191 -16.33 20.46 17.09
CA LEU A 191 -17.39 20.37 16.09
C LEU A 191 -16.96 20.67 14.63
N ALA A 192 -15.68 20.94 14.37
CA ALA A 192 -15.21 21.34 13.05
C ALA A 192 -14.04 20.51 12.55
N LYS A 193 -13.00 20.26 13.39
CA LYS A 193 -11.76 19.70 12.86
C LYS A 193 -10.97 18.93 13.90
N LEU A 194 -10.51 17.75 13.54
CA LEU A 194 -9.57 16.93 14.29
C LEU A 194 -8.40 16.57 13.36
N THR A 195 -7.17 16.96 13.72
CA THR A 195 -5.95 16.57 13.00
C THR A 195 -5.02 15.83 13.96
N PHE A 196 -4.47 14.73 13.52
CA PHE A 196 -3.50 13.94 14.28
C PHE A 196 -2.31 13.55 13.41
N GLU A 197 -1.14 13.54 14.00
CA GLU A 197 0.09 13.02 13.40
C GLU A 197 0.28 11.55 13.80
N ILE A 198 0.81 10.77 12.87
CA ILE A 198 1.18 9.38 13.10
C ILE A 198 2.63 9.38 13.60
N VAL A 199 2.79 9.11 14.90
CA VAL A 199 4.10 9.16 15.59
C VAL A 199 4.85 7.85 15.45
N GLU A 200 4.11 6.73 15.35
CA GLU A 200 4.68 5.39 15.21
C GLU A 200 3.75 4.52 14.37
N SER A 201 4.31 3.93 13.32
CA SER A 201 3.62 2.94 12.48
C SER A 201 3.98 1.53 12.94
N PRO A 202 3.04 0.57 12.84
CA PRO A 202 3.33 -0.82 13.18
C PRO A 202 4.39 -1.41 12.24
N GLN A 203 5.16 -2.37 12.77
CA GLN A 203 6.13 -3.14 12.00
C GLN A 203 5.41 -4.25 11.22
N ASP A 204 4.52 -3.85 10.31
CA ASP A 204 3.74 -4.77 9.48
C ASP A 204 4.42 -4.94 8.11
N PRO A 205 4.63 -6.17 7.62
CA PRO A 205 5.27 -6.43 6.33
C PRO A 205 4.57 -5.78 5.13
N GLU A 206 3.26 -5.49 5.25
CA GLU A 206 2.49 -4.80 4.20
C GLU A 206 2.76 -3.28 4.13
N LEU A 207 3.40 -2.71 5.15
CA LEU A 207 3.66 -1.28 5.28
C LEU A 207 5.14 -0.92 5.24
N VAL A 208 5.96 -1.71 5.94
CA VAL A 208 7.39 -1.40 6.15
C VAL A 208 8.13 -1.31 4.81
N GLY A 209 8.80 -0.18 4.59
CA GLY A 209 9.58 0.07 3.38
C GLY A 209 8.76 0.51 2.15
N HIS A 210 7.43 0.40 2.17
CA HIS A 210 6.58 0.71 1.02
C HIS A 210 5.90 2.06 1.13
N LEU A 211 5.43 2.40 2.34
CA LEU A 211 4.59 3.56 2.61
C LEU A 211 4.85 4.11 4.00
N THR A 212 4.90 5.43 4.12
CA THR A 212 4.90 6.13 5.41
C THR A 212 3.69 7.05 5.48
N PRO A 213 2.68 6.73 6.30
CA PRO A 213 1.63 7.68 6.61
C PRO A 213 2.13 8.70 7.63
N HIS A 214 1.80 9.98 7.44
CA HIS A 214 2.30 11.07 8.27
C HIS A 214 1.22 11.65 9.17
N ARG A 215 0.04 11.88 8.61
CA ARG A 215 -1.02 12.65 9.25
C ARG A 215 -2.39 12.20 8.76
N GLY A 216 -3.34 12.20 9.67
CA GLY A 216 -4.76 12.05 9.39
C GLY A 216 -5.56 13.26 9.85
N GLN A 217 -6.67 13.52 9.18
CA GLN A 217 -7.54 14.64 9.51
C GLN A 217 -9.01 14.27 9.25
N PHE A 218 -9.87 14.70 10.15
CA PHE A 218 -11.31 14.76 9.95
C PHE A 218 -11.78 16.21 10.00
N VAL A 219 -12.59 16.59 9.02
CA VAL A 219 -13.26 17.90 8.97
C VAL A 219 -14.76 17.66 8.92
N LEU A 220 -15.53 18.37 9.74
CA LEU A 220 -16.97 18.38 9.74
C LEU A 220 -17.47 19.66 9.10
N HIS A 221 -18.41 19.51 8.20
CA HIS A 221 -19.12 20.62 7.60
C HIS A 221 -20.61 20.50 7.94
N ASP A 222 -21.12 21.41 8.77
CA ASP A 222 -22.54 21.48 9.10
C ASP A 222 -23.30 22.07 7.92
N ASN A 223 -24.25 21.33 7.36
CA ASN A 223 -25.01 21.73 6.18
C ASN A 223 -26.23 22.58 6.53
N SER A 224 -26.43 22.93 7.81
CA SER A 224 -27.56 23.76 8.31
C SER A 224 -28.95 23.16 8.08
N ASP A 225 -29.06 21.97 7.52
CA ASP A 225 -30.31 21.21 7.32
C ASP A 225 -30.45 20.02 8.29
N GLY A 226 -29.58 19.99 9.32
CA GLY A 226 -29.51 18.89 10.28
C GLY A 226 -28.63 17.72 9.83
N THR A 227 -27.97 17.85 8.67
CA THR A 227 -26.98 16.89 8.18
C THR A 227 -25.54 17.43 8.33
N THR A 228 -24.57 16.55 8.32
CA THR A 228 -23.14 16.88 8.41
C THR A 228 -22.37 16.17 7.31
N THR A 229 -21.54 16.89 6.57
CA THR A 229 -20.54 16.27 5.69
C THR A 229 -19.27 16.00 6.47
N LEU A 230 -18.88 14.73 6.57
CA LEU A 230 -17.62 14.29 7.16
C LEU A 230 -16.60 14.08 6.07
N ILE A 231 -15.46 14.76 6.17
CA ILE A 231 -14.34 14.68 5.24
C ILE A 231 -13.16 14.05 6.00
N GLY A 232 -12.62 12.95 5.47
CA GLY A 232 -11.44 12.27 6.00
C GLY A 232 -10.27 12.38 5.03
N SER A 233 -9.10 12.79 5.52
CA SER A 233 -7.89 12.94 4.71
C SER A 233 -6.70 12.23 5.37
N THR A 234 -5.82 11.62 4.55
CA THR A 234 -4.53 11.05 5.01
C THR A 234 -3.42 11.50 4.10
N TRP A 235 -2.34 12.00 4.70
CA TRP A 235 -1.09 12.38 4.04
C TRP A 235 -0.08 11.26 4.20
N TYR A 236 0.58 10.89 3.10
CA TYR A 236 1.53 9.78 3.07
C TYR A 236 2.64 10.00 2.04
N THR A 237 3.75 9.28 2.20
CA THR A 237 4.82 9.19 1.21
C THR A 237 4.96 7.74 0.74
N LEU A 238 5.02 7.55 -0.57
CA LEU A 238 5.32 6.25 -1.19
C LEU A 238 6.82 6.12 -1.44
N HIS A 239 7.37 4.95 -1.08
CA HIS A 239 8.79 4.62 -1.27
C HIS A 239 9.02 3.63 -2.42
N VAL A 240 7.95 3.22 -3.10
CA VAL A 240 7.96 2.23 -4.20
C VAL A 240 7.65 2.87 -5.54
N ARG A 241 8.19 2.31 -6.63
CA ARG A 241 8.01 2.80 -8.00
C ARG A 241 7.59 1.67 -8.94
N PRO A 242 6.84 1.93 -10.02
CA PRO A 242 6.40 3.24 -10.53
C PRO A 242 5.25 3.85 -9.72
N LEU A 243 5.33 5.15 -9.43
CA LEU A 243 4.37 5.85 -8.56
C LEU A 243 2.92 5.74 -9.04
N TRP A 244 2.67 5.87 -10.34
CA TRP A 244 1.32 5.81 -10.90
C TRP A 244 0.62 4.48 -10.56
N TYR A 245 1.36 3.37 -10.57
CA TYR A 245 0.82 2.04 -10.30
C TYR A 245 0.55 1.84 -8.80
N PHE A 246 1.56 2.11 -7.98
CA PHE A 246 1.43 1.91 -6.54
C PHE A 246 0.50 2.93 -5.90
N ASN A 247 0.47 4.18 -6.40
CA ASN A 247 -0.46 5.18 -5.92
C ASN A 247 -1.92 4.79 -6.21
N PHE A 248 -2.19 4.17 -7.37
CA PHE A 248 -3.52 3.62 -7.68
C PHE A 248 -3.97 2.63 -6.59
N TRP A 249 -3.13 1.66 -6.22
CA TRP A 249 -3.44 0.69 -5.17
C TRP A 249 -3.55 1.35 -3.80
N THR A 250 -2.63 2.22 -3.44
CA THR A 250 -2.61 2.94 -2.17
C THR A 250 -3.88 3.77 -1.98
N GLN A 251 -4.33 4.49 -3.01
CA GLN A 251 -5.58 5.25 -2.95
C GLN A 251 -6.80 4.34 -2.71
N HIS A 252 -6.87 3.19 -3.36
CA HIS A 252 -7.96 2.24 -3.14
C HIS A 252 -7.96 1.64 -1.73
N ILE A 253 -6.77 1.36 -1.19
CA ILE A 253 -6.61 0.85 0.18
C ILE A 253 -7.03 1.93 1.20
N PHE A 254 -6.46 3.13 1.12
CA PHE A 254 -6.82 4.22 2.05
C PHE A 254 -8.28 4.60 1.97
N ARG A 255 -8.85 4.70 0.77
CA ARG A 255 -10.28 4.93 0.60
C ARG A 255 -11.10 3.86 1.34
N SER A 256 -10.70 2.61 1.24
CA SER A 256 -11.40 1.50 1.93
C SER A 256 -11.25 1.60 3.45
N VAL A 257 -10.09 2.08 3.95
CA VAL A 257 -9.84 2.38 5.36
C VAL A 257 -10.73 3.55 5.81
N HIS A 258 -10.73 4.67 5.08
CA HIS A 258 -11.55 5.85 5.39
C HIS A 258 -13.03 5.49 5.43
N LEU A 259 -13.55 4.88 4.36
CA LEU A 259 -14.97 4.51 4.28
C LEU A 259 -15.38 3.56 5.41
N ARG A 260 -14.52 2.63 5.81
CA ARG A 260 -14.82 1.73 6.92
C ARG A 260 -15.04 2.48 8.24
N VAL A 261 -14.15 3.42 8.55
CA VAL A 261 -14.24 4.24 9.77
C VAL A 261 -15.40 5.23 9.68
N MET A 262 -15.49 5.96 8.57
CA MET A 262 -16.51 7.01 8.40
C MET A 262 -17.93 6.43 8.32
N GLU A 263 -18.12 5.27 7.69
CA GLU A 263 -19.42 4.57 7.69
C GLU A 263 -19.83 4.07 9.07
N ASP A 264 -18.88 3.67 9.91
CA ASP A 264 -19.17 3.29 11.29
C ASP A 264 -19.56 4.53 12.12
N ILE A 265 -18.84 5.63 11.97
CA ILE A 265 -19.19 6.93 12.58
C ILE A 265 -20.60 7.35 12.15
N ARG A 266 -20.92 7.29 10.84
CA ARG A 266 -22.24 7.56 10.32
C ARG A 266 -23.32 6.73 11.00
N ARG A 267 -23.12 5.41 11.01
CA ARG A 267 -24.08 4.48 11.61
C ARG A 267 -24.34 4.81 13.08
N ARG A 268 -23.31 5.12 13.87
CA ARG A 268 -23.46 5.49 15.30
C ARG A 268 -24.12 6.84 15.49
N ALA A 269 -23.78 7.82 14.66
CA ALA A 269 -24.36 9.16 14.74
C ALA A 269 -25.86 9.20 14.33
N GLU A 270 -26.24 8.34 13.37
CA GLU A 270 -27.62 8.25 12.85
C GLU A 270 -28.53 7.35 13.69
N ILE A 271 -27.99 6.53 14.60
CA ILE A 271 -28.83 5.78 15.55
C ILE A 271 -29.48 6.81 16.50
N SER A 272 -30.78 6.99 16.35
CA SER A 272 -31.58 7.68 17.37
C SER A 272 -31.63 6.77 18.60
N GLU A 273 -31.28 7.29 19.78
CA GLU A 273 -31.61 6.56 21.01
C GLU A 273 -33.13 6.33 21.03
N PRO A 274 -33.59 5.10 21.31
CA PRO A 274 -35.01 4.89 21.54
C PRO A 274 -35.40 5.72 22.77
N HIS A 275 -36.37 6.63 22.60
CA HIS A 275 -36.99 7.42 23.65
C HIS A 275 -37.70 6.52 24.70
#